data_69dde691b7aa86ef8d679eb8a3bb16d1
#
_entry.id   69dde691b7aa86ef8d679eb8a3bb16d1
#
_cell.length_a   1.000
_cell.length_b   1.000
_cell.length_c   1.000
_cell.angle_alpha   90.00
_cell.angle_beta   90.00
_cell.angle_gamma   90.00
#
_symmetry.space_group_name_H-M   'P 1'
#
loop_
_entity.id
_entity.type
_entity.pdbx_description
1 polymer ?
#
loop_
_entity_poly.entity_id
_entity_poly.type
_entity_poly.pdbx_seq_one_letter_code
_entity_poly.pdbx_strand_id
1 'polypeptide(L)'
;LASGSSAQDKLANCLVAQADAEYALPCNIGDYTDFYTSIHHATSVGKKFRPDNPLLPNYKWVPIGYHGRSSSIEISGSDFKRPKGQTKAPTATEPSFGPCKRLDYELEIGIFIGNGNALGEPITIDNAEDHVFGICIFNDWSARDIQGWEYQPLGPFLSKNFASTISPWIVTTEALAPYKAQWTREETDPQPMPYLESTQNRTSGSFDINLQVLLETEKMRGAEQGPTPLSQSNFKDSYWTVAQMVAHHTVNGCNLRSGDMFGSGTQSGPNPEEAGSMLELSNAGSEPVSLPNGEERTFLEDGDNVIMTGWCEKEGAARIGFGLVEAKILPAE
;
A
#
# COMPACT_ATOMS: atom_id res chain seq x y z
N LEU A 1 -5.50 -10.72 24.80
CA LEU A 1 -5.76 -11.35 26.11
C LEU A 1 -4.99 -12.65 26.20
N ALA A 2 -4.20 -12.85 27.27
CA ALA A 2 -3.52 -14.12 27.50
C ALA A 2 -4.55 -15.24 27.70
N SER A 3 -4.34 -16.38 27.03
CA SER A 3 -5.20 -17.56 27.18
C SER A 3 -5.34 -17.97 28.65
N GLY A 4 -6.58 -18.19 29.11
CA GLY A 4 -6.87 -18.58 30.49
C GLY A 4 -6.79 -17.46 31.53
N SER A 5 -6.71 -16.19 31.13
CA SER A 5 -6.75 -15.07 32.08
C SER A 5 -8.18 -14.83 32.62
N SER A 6 -8.32 -14.44 33.90
CA SER A 6 -9.62 -14.05 34.47
C SER A 6 -10.28 -12.84 33.77
N ALA A 7 -9.54 -12.10 32.98
CA ALA A 7 -10.05 -11.03 32.13
C ALA A 7 -10.83 -11.58 30.94
N GLN A 8 -10.46 -12.75 30.39
CA GLN A 8 -11.14 -13.37 29.26
C GLN A 8 -12.62 -13.67 29.59
N ASP A 9 -12.89 -14.26 30.74
CA ASP A 9 -14.25 -14.58 31.19
C ASP A 9 -15.09 -13.31 31.43
N LYS A 10 -14.45 -12.26 31.97
CA LYS A 10 -15.12 -10.96 32.23
C LYS A 10 -15.49 -10.23 30.96
N LEU A 11 -14.70 -10.40 29.89
CA LEU A 11 -14.89 -9.72 28.61
C LEU A 11 -15.70 -10.53 27.58
N ALA A 12 -16.02 -11.81 27.91
CA ALA A 12 -16.73 -12.67 26.96
C ALA A 12 -18.06 -12.06 26.46
N ASN A 13 -18.79 -11.38 27.37
CA ASN A 13 -20.05 -10.71 27.01
C ASN A 13 -19.89 -9.37 26.29
N CYS A 14 -18.65 -8.88 26.12
CA CYS A 14 -18.32 -7.66 25.39
C CYS A 14 -17.83 -7.96 23.97
N LEU A 15 -17.71 -9.23 23.60
CA LEU A 15 -17.26 -9.64 22.27
C LEU A 15 -18.43 -9.59 21.30
N VAL A 16 -18.17 -8.99 20.14
CA VAL A 16 -19.08 -8.97 18.97
C VAL A 16 -18.41 -9.76 17.85
N ALA A 17 -19.17 -10.63 17.18
CA ALA A 17 -18.66 -11.33 16.01
C ALA A 17 -18.33 -10.33 14.89
N GLN A 18 -17.24 -10.54 14.18
CA GLN A 18 -16.85 -9.64 13.08
C GLN A 18 -17.93 -9.55 11.99
N ALA A 19 -18.66 -10.64 11.75
CA ALA A 19 -19.76 -10.68 10.79
C ALA A 19 -20.97 -9.81 11.18
N ASP A 20 -21.10 -9.48 12.48
CA ASP A 20 -22.20 -8.67 13.02
C ASP A 20 -21.78 -7.20 13.24
N ALA A 21 -20.55 -6.84 12.89
CA ALA A 21 -20.01 -5.51 13.10
C ALA A 21 -20.21 -4.64 11.87
N GLU A 22 -20.64 -3.40 12.07
CA GLU A 22 -20.56 -2.36 11.05
C GLU A 22 -19.21 -1.62 11.19
N TYR A 23 -18.52 -1.49 10.07
CA TYR A 23 -17.21 -0.84 10.05
C TYR A 23 -17.33 0.61 9.59
N ALA A 24 -16.44 1.45 10.11
CA ALA A 24 -16.27 2.85 9.70
C ALA A 24 -14.78 3.15 9.55
N LEU A 25 -14.45 4.27 8.91
CA LEU A 25 -13.07 4.76 8.91
C LEU A 25 -12.57 4.85 10.36
N PRO A 26 -11.37 4.33 10.67
CA PRO A 26 -10.91 4.21 12.04
C PRO A 26 -10.64 5.59 12.70
N CYS A 27 -10.40 6.61 11.90
CA CYS A 27 -10.24 7.99 12.36
C CYS A 27 -10.55 8.97 11.22
N ASN A 28 -10.55 10.26 11.53
CA ASN A 28 -10.57 11.31 10.52
C ASN A 28 -9.14 11.48 9.95
N ILE A 29 -8.94 11.09 8.70
CA ILE A 29 -7.66 11.20 8.00
C ILE A 29 -7.53 12.65 7.51
N GLY A 30 -6.65 13.43 8.16
CA GLY A 30 -6.43 14.85 7.85
C GLY A 30 -5.65 15.03 6.56
N ASP A 31 -4.44 14.50 6.53
CA ASP A 31 -3.54 14.53 5.38
C ASP A 31 -3.09 13.11 5.01
N TYR A 32 -2.80 12.90 3.73
CA TYR A 32 -2.28 11.66 3.20
C TYR A 32 -1.03 11.93 2.38
N THR A 33 0.03 11.18 2.68
CA THR A 33 1.29 11.19 1.91
C THR A 33 1.58 9.79 1.42
N ASP A 34 1.75 9.63 0.11
CA ASP A 34 2.13 8.37 -0.49
C ASP A 34 3.63 8.34 -0.74
N PHE A 35 4.30 7.30 -0.22
CA PHE A 35 5.72 7.04 -0.40
C PHE A 35 5.96 6.01 -1.53
N TYR A 36 7.20 5.68 -1.78
CA TYR A 36 7.63 4.78 -2.85
C TYR A 36 8.75 3.86 -2.35
N THR A 37 8.43 3.00 -1.35
CA THR A 37 9.43 2.33 -0.52
C THR A 37 9.96 1.03 -1.07
N SER A 38 9.25 0.32 -1.99
CA SER A 38 9.73 -0.93 -2.57
C SER A 38 10.68 -0.69 -3.74
N ILE A 39 11.95 -1.06 -3.57
CA ILE A 39 12.94 -1.01 -4.65
C ILE A 39 12.59 -1.98 -5.79
N HIS A 40 11.92 -3.07 -5.49
CA HIS A 40 11.51 -4.08 -6.47
C HIS A 40 10.46 -3.50 -7.41
N HIS A 41 9.40 -2.89 -6.86
CA HIS A 41 8.41 -2.16 -7.63
C HIS A 41 9.04 -1.03 -8.46
N ALA A 42 9.82 -0.17 -7.81
CA ALA A 42 10.48 0.96 -8.47
C ALA A 42 11.38 0.53 -9.62
N THR A 43 12.09 -0.59 -9.46
CA THR A 43 12.95 -1.17 -10.51
C THR A 43 12.11 -1.76 -11.64
N SER A 44 11.08 -2.53 -11.32
CA SER A 44 10.18 -3.16 -12.31
C SER A 44 9.50 -2.12 -13.18
N VAL A 45 8.89 -1.11 -12.59
CA VAL A 45 8.26 0.00 -13.31
C VAL A 45 9.29 0.82 -14.06
N GLY A 46 10.41 1.15 -13.41
CA GLY A 46 11.49 1.92 -14.03
C GLY A 46 12.07 1.29 -15.28
N LYS A 47 12.25 -0.03 -15.32
CA LYS A 47 12.73 -0.77 -16.50
C LYS A 47 11.85 -0.56 -17.75
N LYS A 48 10.55 -0.31 -17.56
CA LYS A 48 9.62 -0.07 -18.67
C LYS A 48 9.81 1.29 -19.33
N PHE A 49 10.34 2.26 -18.61
CA PHE A 49 10.58 3.63 -19.09
C PHE A 49 12.06 3.96 -19.29
N ARG A 50 12.95 3.32 -18.56
CA ARG A 50 14.40 3.56 -18.50
C ARG A 50 15.15 2.24 -18.35
N PRO A 51 15.19 1.39 -19.37
CA PRO A 51 15.76 0.02 -19.28
C PRO A 51 17.19 -0.03 -18.71
N ASP A 52 18.04 0.93 -19.11
CA ASP A 52 19.45 0.97 -18.72
C ASP A 52 19.67 1.56 -17.32
N ASN A 53 18.76 2.42 -16.83
CA ASN A 53 18.82 3.07 -15.54
C ASN A 53 17.42 3.14 -14.92
N PRO A 54 16.88 2.03 -14.41
CA PRO A 54 15.50 1.96 -13.96
C PRO A 54 15.20 2.86 -12.76
N LEU A 55 16.14 3.01 -11.84
CA LEU A 55 15.98 3.87 -10.67
C LEU A 55 16.51 5.28 -10.94
N LEU A 56 15.74 6.28 -10.52
CA LEU A 56 16.23 7.66 -10.51
C LEU A 56 17.39 7.82 -9.51
N PRO A 57 18.35 8.74 -9.77
CA PRO A 57 19.56 8.90 -8.95
C PRO A 57 19.29 9.13 -7.47
N ASN A 58 18.16 9.74 -7.12
CA ASN A 58 17.76 10.06 -5.75
C ASN A 58 17.05 8.92 -5.02
N TYR A 59 16.62 7.86 -5.70
CA TYR A 59 15.81 6.80 -5.10
C TYR A 59 16.45 6.16 -3.85
N LYS A 60 17.77 5.86 -3.94
CA LYS A 60 18.53 5.24 -2.85
C LYS A 60 18.99 6.22 -1.77
N TRP A 61 18.68 7.52 -1.93
CA TRP A 61 19.10 8.58 -1.02
C TRP A 61 17.96 9.17 -0.19
N VAL A 62 16.76 9.22 -0.74
CA VAL A 62 15.59 9.81 -0.08
C VAL A 62 14.39 8.88 -0.19
N PRO A 63 13.59 8.71 0.88
CA PRO A 63 12.25 8.17 0.78
C PRO A 63 11.38 9.12 -0.06
N ILE A 64 11.20 8.79 -1.33
CA ILE A 64 10.41 9.63 -2.24
C ILE A 64 8.94 9.50 -1.88
N GLY A 65 8.22 10.63 -1.86
CA GLY A 65 6.80 10.67 -1.60
C GLY A 65 6.13 11.85 -2.28
N TYR A 66 4.81 11.82 -2.36
CA TYR A 66 3.98 12.94 -2.82
C TYR A 66 2.73 13.08 -1.93
N HIS A 67 2.12 14.26 -1.94
CA HIS A 67 0.88 14.49 -1.20
C HIS A 67 -0.30 13.93 -1.98
N GLY A 68 -0.94 12.92 -1.40
CA GLY A 68 -2.12 12.28 -1.93
C GLY A 68 -3.41 12.98 -1.50
N ARG A 69 -4.54 12.42 -1.93
CA ARG A 69 -5.87 12.93 -1.59
C ARG A 69 -6.49 12.12 -0.46
N SER A 70 -6.61 12.72 0.74
CA SER A 70 -7.20 12.02 1.90
C SER A 70 -8.71 11.83 1.79
N SER A 71 -9.44 12.75 1.13
CA SER A 71 -10.92 12.74 1.09
C SER A 71 -11.54 11.62 0.25
N SER A 72 -10.76 10.87 -0.50
CA SER A 72 -11.20 9.70 -1.29
C SER A 72 -10.67 8.39 -0.74
N ILE A 73 -10.15 8.39 0.49
CA ILE A 73 -9.83 7.16 1.21
C ILE A 73 -11.11 6.64 1.86
N GLU A 74 -11.51 5.46 1.44
CA GLU A 74 -12.72 4.79 1.89
C GLU A 74 -12.38 3.46 2.56
N ILE A 75 -13.35 2.93 3.30
CA ILE A 75 -13.19 1.66 3.99
C ILE A 75 -13.44 0.48 3.05
N SER A 76 -12.84 -0.66 3.36
CA SER A 76 -13.10 -1.95 2.72
C SER A 76 -14.60 -2.22 2.56
N GLY A 77 -15.00 -2.68 1.38
CA GLY A 77 -16.39 -2.90 0.99
C GLY A 77 -17.04 -1.71 0.27
N SER A 78 -16.35 -0.58 0.15
CA SER A 78 -16.83 0.58 -0.61
C SER A 78 -16.48 0.42 -2.09
N ASP A 79 -17.47 0.03 -2.90
CA ASP A 79 -17.33 -0.07 -4.35
C ASP A 79 -17.16 1.33 -4.98
N PHE A 80 -16.43 1.41 -6.09
CA PHE A 80 -16.21 2.69 -6.77
C PHE A 80 -16.41 2.58 -8.29
N LYS A 81 -16.73 3.70 -8.94
CA LYS A 81 -16.89 3.78 -10.39
C LYS A 81 -15.54 3.95 -11.08
N ARG A 82 -15.35 3.24 -12.20
CA ARG A 82 -14.17 3.42 -13.06
C ARG A 82 -13.96 4.89 -13.37
N PRO A 83 -12.78 5.47 -13.10
CA PRO A 83 -12.52 6.89 -13.30
C PRO A 83 -12.47 7.25 -14.79
N LYS A 84 -12.78 8.52 -15.09
CA LYS A 84 -12.59 9.13 -16.41
C LYS A 84 -11.49 10.17 -16.36
N GLY A 85 -10.76 10.29 -17.44
CA GLY A 85 -9.72 11.29 -17.56
C GLY A 85 -9.24 11.46 -19.00
N GLN A 86 -8.26 12.33 -19.18
CA GLN A 86 -7.57 12.43 -20.44
C GLN A 86 -6.51 11.36 -20.56
N THR A 87 -6.44 10.77 -21.75
CA THR A 87 -5.39 9.83 -22.13
C THR A 87 -4.85 10.20 -23.50
N LYS A 88 -3.60 9.86 -23.79
CA LYS A 88 -3.01 10.11 -25.10
C LYS A 88 -2.25 8.88 -25.58
N ALA A 89 -2.70 8.27 -26.67
CA ALA A 89 -1.96 7.19 -27.29
C ALA A 89 -0.63 7.71 -27.88
N PRO A 90 0.46 6.91 -27.92
CA PRO A 90 1.78 7.36 -28.40
C PRO A 90 1.75 7.97 -29.80
N THR A 91 0.88 7.46 -30.66
CA THR A 91 0.74 7.90 -32.07
C THR A 91 -0.31 8.98 -32.28
N ALA A 92 -1.09 9.35 -31.25
CA ALA A 92 -2.13 10.37 -31.38
C ALA A 92 -1.53 11.79 -31.35
N THR A 93 -2.11 12.69 -32.10
CA THR A 93 -1.76 14.12 -32.11
C THR A 93 -2.40 14.84 -30.91
N GLU A 94 -3.61 14.44 -30.54
CA GLU A 94 -4.42 15.04 -29.47
C GLU A 94 -4.80 14.00 -28.42
N PRO A 95 -5.02 14.42 -27.15
CA PRO A 95 -5.56 13.55 -26.12
C PRO A 95 -7.03 13.24 -26.40
N SER A 96 -7.51 12.15 -25.82
CA SER A 96 -8.94 11.79 -25.74
C SER A 96 -9.41 11.81 -24.29
N PHE A 97 -10.70 12.03 -24.07
CA PHE A 97 -11.32 11.96 -22.76
C PHE A 97 -12.29 10.77 -22.70
N GLY A 98 -12.23 10.00 -21.61
CA GLY A 98 -13.11 8.86 -21.42
C GLY A 98 -12.74 8.00 -20.22
N PRO A 99 -13.39 6.84 -20.06
CA PRO A 99 -13.08 5.88 -19.00
C PRO A 99 -11.63 5.36 -19.11
N CYS A 100 -11.00 5.18 -17.94
CA CYS A 100 -9.71 4.54 -17.81
C CYS A 100 -9.76 3.11 -18.40
N LYS A 101 -8.78 2.77 -19.23
CA LYS A 101 -8.63 1.45 -19.88
C LYS A 101 -7.59 0.56 -19.21
N ARG A 102 -6.76 1.15 -18.34
CA ARG A 102 -5.68 0.47 -17.62
C ARG A 102 -5.81 0.71 -16.12
N LEU A 103 -6.96 0.26 -15.57
CA LEU A 103 -7.21 0.36 -14.14
C LEU A 103 -6.42 -0.74 -13.42
N ASP A 104 -5.76 -0.36 -12.33
CA ASP A 104 -4.85 -1.19 -11.57
C ASP A 104 -5.06 -1.02 -10.07
N TYR A 105 -4.55 -1.93 -9.28
CA TYR A 105 -4.41 -1.82 -7.84
C TYR A 105 -2.94 -1.61 -7.45
N GLU A 106 -2.70 -1.10 -6.27
CA GLU A 106 -1.40 -1.12 -5.61
C GLU A 106 -1.54 -1.67 -4.20
N LEU A 107 -0.91 -2.83 -3.96
CA LEU A 107 -0.84 -3.46 -2.65
C LEU A 107 0.10 -2.66 -1.77
N GLU A 108 -0.42 -2.07 -0.70
CA GLU A 108 0.34 -1.18 0.17
C GLU A 108 0.05 -1.42 1.65
N ILE A 109 0.87 -0.77 2.45
CA ILE A 109 0.67 -0.58 3.88
C ILE A 109 0.25 0.86 4.14
N GLY A 110 -0.85 1.05 4.89
CA GLY A 110 -1.26 2.33 5.45
C GLY A 110 -0.69 2.48 6.87
N ILE A 111 -0.02 3.58 7.13
CA ILE A 111 0.65 3.87 8.41
C ILE A 111 -0.04 5.08 9.04
N PHE A 112 -0.62 4.92 10.21
CA PHE A 112 -1.34 5.98 10.90
C PHE A 112 -0.46 6.68 11.93
N ILE A 113 -0.48 8.00 11.90
CA ILE A 113 0.21 8.85 12.87
C ILE A 113 -0.64 8.94 14.14
N GLY A 114 -0.04 8.59 15.29
CA GLY A 114 -0.64 8.71 16.61
C GLY A 114 -0.42 10.10 17.21
N ASN A 115 0.82 10.39 17.53
CA ASN A 115 1.22 11.69 18.04
C ASN A 115 1.88 12.52 16.95
N GLY A 116 1.35 13.72 16.69
CA GLY A 116 1.98 14.66 15.78
C GLY A 116 3.17 15.39 16.41
N ASN A 117 3.75 16.30 15.63
CA ASN A 117 4.80 17.24 16.07
C ASN A 117 4.38 18.67 15.80
N ALA A 118 4.98 19.63 16.46
CA ALA A 118 4.76 21.05 16.18
C ALA A 118 5.44 21.48 14.87
N LEU A 119 4.87 22.45 14.17
CA LEU A 119 5.49 23.03 12.99
C LEU A 119 6.87 23.64 13.35
N GLY A 120 7.89 23.28 12.57
CA GLY A 120 9.27 23.67 12.79
C GLY A 120 10.06 22.71 13.69
N GLU A 121 9.46 21.68 14.24
CA GLU A 121 10.10 20.71 15.14
C GLU A 121 10.22 19.33 14.46
N PRO A 122 11.38 18.98 13.86
CA PRO A 122 11.56 17.69 13.21
C PRO A 122 11.48 16.50 14.17
N ILE A 123 10.94 15.37 13.70
CA ILE A 123 11.00 14.09 14.41
C ILE A 123 12.30 13.39 14.03
N THR A 124 13.14 13.08 15.01
CA THR A 124 14.37 12.30 14.77
C THR A 124 14.05 10.84 14.49
N ILE A 125 14.94 10.16 13.76
CA ILE A 125 14.74 8.75 13.42
C ILE A 125 14.65 7.85 14.66
N ASP A 126 15.34 8.17 15.72
CA ASP A 126 15.28 7.40 16.98
C ASP A 126 13.93 7.50 17.70
N ASN A 127 13.18 8.58 17.46
CA ASN A 127 11.85 8.81 18.04
C ASN A 127 10.71 8.55 17.04
N ALA A 128 11.04 8.25 15.78
CA ALA A 128 10.06 8.21 14.69
C ALA A 128 8.92 7.19 14.92
N GLU A 129 9.25 6.03 15.46
CA GLU A 129 8.24 4.98 15.72
C GLU A 129 7.27 5.35 16.84
N ASP A 130 7.66 6.18 17.81
CA ASP A 130 6.80 6.66 18.90
C ASP A 130 5.67 7.56 18.38
N HIS A 131 5.80 8.08 17.17
CA HIS A 131 4.77 8.85 16.48
C HIS A 131 3.80 8.01 15.67
N VAL A 132 4.08 6.72 15.46
CA VAL A 132 3.23 5.80 14.70
C VAL A 132 2.25 5.07 15.63
N PHE A 133 0.95 5.20 15.36
CA PHE A 133 -0.07 4.48 16.11
C PHE A 133 -0.14 3.02 15.68
N GLY A 134 -0.14 2.75 14.39
CA GLY A 134 -0.27 1.40 13.87
C GLY A 134 -0.37 1.36 12.35
N ILE A 135 -0.63 0.17 11.85
CA ILE A 135 -0.54 -0.19 10.44
C ILE A 135 -1.83 -0.90 10.01
N CYS A 136 -2.29 -0.62 8.79
CA CYS A 136 -3.36 -1.35 8.12
C CYS A 136 -2.95 -1.79 6.71
N ILE A 137 -3.74 -2.66 6.07
CA ILE A 137 -3.62 -2.92 4.62
C ILE A 137 -4.28 -1.77 3.86
N PHE A 138 -3.68 -1.40 2.74
CA PHE A 138 -4.08 -0.28 1.93
C PHE A 138 -4.02 -0.64 0.44
N ASN A 139 -4.98 -0.19 -0.34
CA ASN A 139 -4.99 -0.26 -1.79
C ASN A 139 -5.07 1.14 -2.38
N ASP A 140 -4.02 1.57 -3.08
CA ASP A 140 -4.00 2.83 -3.83
C ASP A 140 -4.36 2.57 -5.29
N TRP A 141 -5.66 2.69 -5.62
CA TRP A 141 -6.16 2.45 -6.96
C TRP A 141 -5.52 3.37 -8.00
N SER A 142 -5.16 2.83 -9.16
CA SER A 142 -4.32 3.52 -10.13
C SER A 142 -4.90 3.44 -11.54
N ALA A 143 -5.19 4.59 -12.14
CA ALA A 143 -5.58 4.69 -13.55
C ALA A 143 -4.33 4.92 -14.41
N ARG A 144 -3.65 3.83 -14.84
CA ARG A 144 -2.31 3.87 -15.43
C ARG A 144 -2.22 4.64 -16.75
N ASP A 145 -3.25 4.60 -17.57
CA ASP A 145 -3.30 5.35 -18.84
C ASP A 145 -3.50 6.85 -18.62
N ILE A 146 -4.30 7.24 -17.62
CA ILE A 146 -4.41 8.64 -17.19
C ILE A 146 -3.09 9.09 -16.56
N GLN A 147 -2.49 8.26 -15.69
CA GLN A 147 -1.20 8.53 -15.05
C GLN A 147 -0.10 8.81 -16.09
N GLY A 148 -0.01 7.98 -17.12
CA GLY A 148 1.00 8.13 -18.17
C GLY A 148 0.92 9.46 -18.93
N TRP A 149 -0.25 10.07 -18.99
CA TRP A 149 -0.44 11.37 -19.66
C TRP A 149 -0.19 12.57 -18.73
N GLU A 150 -0.61 12.48 -17.45
CA GLU A 150 -0.63 13.64 -16.57
C GLU A 150 0.52 13.75 -15.55
N TYR A 151 1.29 12.67 -15.30
CA TYR A 151 2.19 12.61 -14.14
C TYR A 151 3.35 13.62 -14.19
N GLN A 152 3.69 14.14 -15.36
CA GLN A 152 4.69 15.18 -15.50
C GLN A 152 4.02 16.53 -15.74
N PRO A 153 4.49 17.61 -15.08
CA PRO A 153 5.73 17.73 -14.28
C PRO A 153 5.54 17.54 -12.77
N LEU A 154 4.31 17.43 -12.24
CA LEU A 154 4.07 17.54 -10.77
C LEU A 154 3.73 16.21 -10.07
N GLY A 155 3.69 15.10 -10.77
CA GLY A 155 3.30 13.80 -10.24
C GLY A 155 1.85 13.43 -10.58
N PRO A 156 1.35 12.27 -10.09
CA PRO A 156 0.01 11.80 -10.40
C PRO A 156 -1.05 12.67 -9.73
N PHE A 157 -2.24 12.77 -10.36
CA PHE A 157 -3.37 13.57 -9.86
C PHE A 157 -4.69 12.82 -10.05
N LEU A 158 -5.39 12.96 -11.20
CA LEU A 158 -6.65 12.26 -11.46
C LEU A 158 -6.49 10.74 -11.54
N SER A 159 -5.29 10.28 -11.82
CA SER A 159 -4.96 8.85 -11.87
C SER A 159 -4.95 8.18 -10.49
N LYS A 160 -4.95 8.96 -9.41
CA LYS A 160 -4.84 8.48 -8.03
C LYS A 160 -5.97 8.98 -7.13
N ASN A 161 -6.45 10.21 -7.31
CA ASN A 161 -7.35 10.86 -6.36
C ASN A 161 -8.82 10.39 -6.44
N PHE A 162 -9.13 9.39 -7.26
CA PHE A 162 -10.51 8.92 -7.46
C PHE A 162 -10.94 7.87 -6.42
N ALA A 163 -10.03 7.08 -5.89
CA ALA A 163 -10.30 6.08 -4.87
C ALA A 163 -9.00 5.59 -4.19
N SER A 164 -9.08 5.36 -2.91
CA SER A 164 -8.14 4.57 -2.12
C SER A 164 -8.93 3.77 -1.08
N THR A 165 -8.51 2.55 -0.76
CA THR A 165 -9.26 1.67 0.14
C THR A 165 -8.39 1.15 1.27
N ILE A 166 -8.86 1.24 2.52
CA ILE A 166 -8.15 0.73 3.70
C ILE A 166 -8.93 -0.37 4.41
N SER A 167 -8.19 -1.26 5.08
CA SER A 167 -8.77 -2.16 6.08
C SER A 167 -9.30 -1.34 7.26
N PRO A 168 -10.45 -1.72 7.86
CA PRO A 168 -10.94 -1.08 9.08
C PRO A 168 -10.08 -1.40 10.32
N TRP A 169 -9.16 -2.35 10.20
CA TRP A 169 -8.35 -2.82 11.31
C TRP A 169 -6.96 -2.20 11.29
N ILE A 170 -6.66 -1.38 12.30
CA ILE A 170 -5.30 -0.90 12.55
C ILE A 170 -4.66 -1.81 13.60
N VAL A 171 -3.56 -2.47 13.23
CA VAL A 171 -2.72 -3.22 14.17
C VAL A 171 -1.70 -2.27 14.77
N THR A 172 -1.71 -2.12 16.10
CA THR A 172 -0.82 -1.16 16.76
C THR A 172 0.65 -1.58 16.72
N THR A 173 1.56 -0.61 16.82
CA THR A 173 3.00 -0.87 16.83
C THR A 173 3.43 -1.79 17.98
N GLU A 174 2.77 -1.71 19.16
CA GLU A 174 3.02 -2.63 20.28
C GLU A 174 2.65 -4.07 19.95
N ALA A 175 1.52 -4.28 19.24
CA ALA A 175 1.13 -5.63 18.80
C ALA A 175 2.09 -6.19 17.76
N LEU A 176 2.71 -5.34 16.97
CA LEU A 176 3.70 -5.71 15.93
C LEU A 176 5.11 -5.92 16.47
N ALA A 177 5.39 -5.57 17.73
CA ALA A 177 6.74 -5.67 18.30
C ALA A 177 7.40 -7.05 18.13
N PRO A 178 6.69 -8.20 18.29
CA PRO A 178 7.28 -9.53 18.07
C PRO A 178 7.70 -9.79 16.59
N TYR A 179 7.14 -9.05 15.64
CA TYR A 179 7.32 -9.24 14.20
C TYR A 179 8.25 -8.21 13.58
N LYS A 180 8.95 -7.44 14.39
CA LYS A 180 10.04 -6.59 13.93
C LYS A 180 11.18 -7.43 13.39
N ALA A 181 11.78 -6.95 12.31
CA ALA A 181 12.89 -7.58 11.63
C ALA A 181 14.04 -6.59 11.39
N GLN A 182 15.22 -7.13 11.17
CA GLN A 182 16.38 -6.35 10.81
C GLN A 182 16.16 -5.67 9.45
N TRP A 183 16.52 -4.39 9.35
CA TRP A 183 16.60 -3.69 8.09
C TRP A 183 18.03 -3.67 7.56
N THR A 184 18.20 -4.07 6.31
CA THR A 184 19.51 -4.13 5.65
C THR A 184 19.48 -3.45 4.30
N ARG A 185 20.64 -3.11 3.78
CA ARG A 185 20.86 -2.71 2.38
C ARG A 185 21.94 -3.59 1.76
N GLU A 186 21.93 -3.68 0.45
CA GLU A 186 23.02 -4.28 -0.29
C GLU A 186 24.35 -3.54 0.01
N GLU A 187 25.47 -4.27 0.05
CA GLU A 187 26.79 -3.71 0.34
C GLU A 187 27.20 -2.62 -0.67
N THR A 188 26.72 -2.73 -1.90
CA THR A 188 26.98 -1.78 -2.98
C THR A 188 26.12 -0.52 -2.92
N ASP A 189 25.10 -0.52 -2.08
CA ASP A 189 24.19 0.63 -1.95
C ASP A 189 24.80 1.75 -1.11
N PRO A 190 24.47 3.01 -1.41
CA PRO A 190 24.91 4.11 -0.59
C PRO A 190 24.33 3.99 0.83
N GLN A 191 25.11 4.34 1.83
CA GLN A 191 24.60 4.44 3.18
C GLN A 191 23.66 5.64 3.30
N PRO A 192 22.55 5.53 4.09
CA PRO A 192 21.65 6.66 4.29
C PRO A 192 22.38 7.88 4.87
N MET A 193 21.80 9.05 4.61
CA MET A 193 22.24 10.27 5.29
C MET A 193 22.02 10.15 6.82
N PRO A 194 22.80 10.83 7.67
CA PRO A 194 22.75 10.66 9.12
C PRO A 194 21.36 10.80 9.76
N TYR A 195 20.49 11.65 9.22
CA TYR A 195 19.12 11.82 9.73
C TYR A 195 18.17 10.63 9.43
N LEU A 196 18.59 9.71 8.56
CA LEU A 196 17.88 8.47 8.20
C LEU A 196 18.58 7.22 8.74
N GLU A 197 19.56 7.36 9.61
CA GLU A 197 20.38 6.26 10.12
C GLU A 197 20.29 6.18 11.63
N SER A 198 19.98 5.00 12.18
CA SER A 198 20.11 4.70 13.59
C SER A 198 20.37 3.22 13.82
N THR A 199 21.00 2.90 14.96
CA THR A 199 21.25 1.51 15.37
C THR A 199 19.94 0.75 15.57
N GLN A 200 18.92 1.39 16.16
CA GLN A 200 17.59 0.79 16.36
C GLN A 200 16.94 0.44 15.02
N ASN A 201 16.95 1.37 14.06
CA ASN A 201 16.40 1.13 12.74
C ASN A 201 17.11 -0.04 12.03
N ARG A 202 18.42 -0.18 12.17
CA ARG A 202 19.17 -1.32 11.62
C ARG A 202 18.77 -2.64 12.23
N THR A 203 18.57 -2.69 13.54
CA THR A 203 18.27 -3.95 14.24
C THR A 203 16.83 -4.39 14.17
N SER A 204 15.88 -3.45 14.03
CA SER A 204 14.44 -3.74 14.16
C SER A 204 13.55 -2.76 13.40
N GLY A 205 14.05 -2.12 12.33
CA GLY A 205 13.28 -1.11 11.57
C GLY A 205 12.27 -1.68 10.59
N SER A 206 12.41 -2.95 10.18
CA SER A 206 11.45 -3.62 9.30
C SER A 206 10.37 -4.35 10.07
N PHE A 207 9.24 -4.64 9.39
CA PHE A 207 8.15 -5.48 9.92
C PHE A 207 7.95 -6.69 9.01
N ASP A 208 7.97 -7.89 9.58
CA ASP A 208 7.68 -9.15 8.87
C ASP A 208 6.16 -9.35 8.76
N ILE A 209 5.59 -8.75 7.72
CA ILE A 209 4.16 -8.79 7.41
C ILE A 209 4.01 -9.45 6.04
N ASN A 210 3.40 -10.63 6.00
CA ASN A 210 3.00 -11.26 4.75
C ASN A 210 1.82 -10.51 4.15
N LEU A 211 1.87 -10.27 2.86
CA LEU A 211 0.87 -9.54 2.09
C LEU A 211 0.40 -10.41 0.93
N GLN A 212 -0.89 -10.41 0.64
CA GLN A 212 -1.46 -11.21 -0.45
C GLN A 212 -2.54 -10.41 -1.18
N VAL A 213 -2.55 -10.56 -2.51
CA VAL A 213 -3.62 -10.06 -3.39
C VAL A 213 -4.36 -11.24 -4.00
N LEU A 214 -5.69 -11.14 -3.97
CA LEU A 214 -6.58 -12.07 -4.66
C LEU A 214 -7.50 -11.27 -5.60
N LEU A 215 -7.94 -11.93 -6.66
CA LEU A 215 -8.91 -11.38 -7.60
C LEU A 215 -10.13 -12.30 -7.68
N GLU A 216 -11.31 -11.70 -7.66
CA GLU A 216 -12.55 -12.36 -7.93
C GLU A 216 -13.28 -11.66 -9.07
N THR A 217 -13.41 -12.33 -10.20
CA THR A 217 -14.13 -11.79 -11.37
C THR A 217 -15.66 -11.92 -11.21
N GLU A 218 -16.43 -11.16 -11.97
CA GLU A 218 -17.88 -11.30 -11.99
C GLU A 218 -18.31 -12.73 -12.37
N LYS A 219 -17.60 -13.39 -13.30
CA LYS A 219 -17.88 -14.78 -13.68
C LYS A 219 -17.55 -15.77 -12.57
N MET A 220 -16.46 -15.55 -11.81
CA MET A 220 -16.14 -16.37 -10.64
C MET A 220 -17.24 -16.30 -9.60
N ARG A 221 -17.72 -15.11 -9.28
CA ARG A 221 -18.85 -14.92 -8.34
C ARG A 221 -20.11 -15.60 -8.85
N GLY A 222 -20.47 -15.42 -10.11
CA GLY A 222 -21.63 -16.07 -10.72
C GLY A 222 -21.54 -17.59 -10.74
N ALA A 223 -20.34 -18.15 -10.71
CA ALA A 223 -20.07 -19.59 -10.69
C ALA A 223 -19.74 -20.13 -9.26
N GLU A 224 -19.81 -19.27 -8.23
CA GLU A 224 -19.47 -19.60 -6.83
C GLU A 224 -18.05 -20.19 -6.68
N GLN A 225 -17.08 -19.74 -7.48
CA GLN A 225 -15.72 -20.26 -7.49
C GLN A 225 -14.80 -19.62 -6.44
N GLY A 226 -15.19 -18.50 -5.85
CA GLY A 226 -14.34 -17.75 -4.94
C GLY A 226 -13.12 -17.07 -5.59
N PRO A 227 -12.42 -16.21 -4.83
CA PRO A 227 -11.27 -15.47 -5.33
C PRO A 227 -10.04 -16.34 -5.57
N THR A 228 -9.21 -15.95 -6.53
CA THR A 228 -7.93 -16.61 -6.85
C THR A 228 -6.74 -15.75 -6.43
N PRO A 229 -5.68 -16.31 -5.82
CA PRO A 229 -4.46 -15.57 -5.54
C PRO A 229 -3.79 -15.06 -6.82
N LEU A 230 -3.37 -13.80 -6.82
CA LEU A 230 -2.55 -13.19 -7.87
C LEU A 230 -1.08 -13.12 -7.47
N SER A 231 -0.80 -12.69 -6.24
CA SER A 231 0.56 -12.50 -5.75
C SER A 231 0.64 -12.58 -4.23
N GLN A 232 1.85 -12.81 -3.72
CA GLN A 232 2.16 -12.74 -2.31
C GLN A 232 3.54 -12.13 -2.12
N SER A 233 3.66 -11.08 -1.31
CA SER A 233 4.90 -10.39 -0.98
C SER A 233 5.07 -10.25 0.53
N ASN A 234 6.13 -9.56 0.96
CA ASN A 234 6.35 -9.29 2.38
C ASN A 234 6.84 -7.85 2.59
N PHE A 235 6.27 -7.14 3.56
CA PHE A 235 6.62 -5.75 3.85
C PHE A 235 8.07 -5.57 4.34
N LYS A 236 8.71 -6.61 4.91
CA LYS A 236 10.13 -6.55 5.31
C LYS A 236 11.10 -6.27 4.16
N ASP A 237 10.66 -6.52 2.90
CA ASP A 237 11.47 -6.31 1.71
C ASP A 237 11.46 -4.83 1.25
N SER A 238 10.80 -3.95 1.99
CA SER A 238 10.84 -2.50 1.75
C SER A 238 12.25 -1.94 1.90
N TYR A 239 12.67 -1.13 0.92
CA TYR A 239 13.96 -0.46 0.92
C TYR A 239 14.05 0.67 1.96
N TRP A 240 12.93 1.36 2.22
CA TRP A 240 12.79 2.39 3.22
C TRP A 240 11.86 1.93 4.35
N THR A 241 12.24 2.17 5.60
CA THR A 241 11.48 1.78 6.79
C THR A 241 10.43 2.83 7.17
N VAL A 242 9.47 2.43 8.02
CA VAL A 242 8.47 3.34 8.59
C VAL A 242 9.12 4.51 9.34
N ALA A 243 10.15 4.23 10.15
CA ALA A 243 10.90 5.26 10.86
C ALA A 243 11.57 6.26 9.92
N GLN A 244 12.12 5.78 8.81
CA GLN A 244 12.74 6.65 7.80
C GLN A 244 11.71 7.51 7.06
N MET A 245 10.50 7.00 6.80
CA MET A 245 9.42 7.80 6.22
C MET A 245 9.03 8.95 7.14
N VAL A 246 8.81 8.69 8.43
CA VAL A 246 8.46 9.72 9.43
C VAL A 246 9.57 10.77 9.57
N ALA A 247 10.81 10.31 9.73
CA ALA A 247 11.97 11.22 9.88
C ALA A 247 12.15 12.10 8.63
N HIS A 248 12.02 11.51 7.43
CA HIS A 248 12.16 12.29 6.19
C HIS A 248 11.02 13.28 6.00
N HIS A 249 9.79 12.89 6.32
CA HIS A 249 8.60 13.75 6.17
C HIS A 249 8.69 15.02 7.02
N THR A 250 9.37 14.95 8.15
CA THR A 250 9.41 16.04 9.14
C THR A 250 10.75 16.79 9.22
N VAL A 251 11.80 16.29 8.57
CA VAL A 251 13.17 16.86 8.69
C VAL A 251 13.26 18.33 8.30
N ASN A 252 12.38 18.81 7.43
CA ASN A 252 12.29 20.22 7.03
C ASN A 252 11.42 21.07 7.95
N GLY A 253 10.89 20.50 9.06
CA GLY A 253 10.00 21.17 9.99
C GLY A 253 8.51 21.01 9.68
N CYS A 254 8.13 20.17 8.70
CA CYS A 254 6.73 19.86 8.47
C CYS A 254 6.12 19.19 9.70
N ASN A 255 4.89 19.58 10.07
CA ASN A 255 4.16 18.96 11.16
C ASN A 255 3.27 17.82 10.66
N LEU A 256 3.19 16.77 11.46
CA LEU A 256 2.20 15.71 11.36
C LEU A 256 1.11 15.91 12.42
N ARG A 257 -0.07 15.37 12.16
CA ARG A 257 -1.21 15.39 13.09
C ARG A 257 -1.68 13.98 13.40
N SER A 258 -2.29 13.80 14.54
CA SER A 258 -2.98 12.55 14.86
C SER A 258 -4.04 12.24 13.81
N GLY A 259 -3.99 11.04 13.24
CA GLY A 259 -4.88 10.59 12.17
C GLY A 259 -4.34 10.83 10.75
N ASP A 260 -3.25 11.56 10.56
CA ASP A 260 -2.57 11.59 9.26
C ASP A 260 -2.12 10.18 8.88
N MET A 261 -2.13 9.88 7.59
CA MET A 261 -1.79 8.56 7.05
C MET A 261 -0.67 8.65 6.03
N PHE A 262 0.25 7.69 6.08
CA PHE A 262 1.19 7.42 4.99
C PHE A 262 0.78 6.15 4.26
N GLY A 263 0.85 6.17 2.93
CA GLY A 263 0.96 4.99 2.09
C GLY A 263 2.43 4.61 1.94
N SER A 264 2.71 3.32 1.95
CA SER A 264 4.09 2.84 1.78
C SER A 264 4.60 2.92 0.35
N GLY A 265 3.70 3.14 -0.62
CA GLY A 265 3.92 2.77 -2.00
C GLY A 265 3.77 1.27 -2.20
N THR A 266 3.59 0.87 -3.44
CA THR A 266 3.35 -0.53 -3.83
C THR A 266 4.41 -1.47 -3.26
N GLN A 267 3.99 -2.53 -2.57
CA GLN A 267 4.86 -3.53 -1.94
C GLN A 267 5.04 -4.76 -2.82
N SER A 268 6.11 -4.76 -3.58
CA SER A 268 6.57 -5.91 -4.36
C SER A 268 7.82 -6.51 -3.76
N GLY A 269 7.97 -7.82 -3.85
CA GLY A 269 9.17 -8.55 -3.46
C GLY A 269 10.14 -8.77 -4.64
N PRO A 270 11.24 -9.52 -4.40
CA PRO A 270 12.30 -9.72 -5.38
C PRO A 270 11.91 -10.57 -6.59
N ASN A 271 10.89 -11.42 -6.46
CA ASN A 271 10.47 -12.36 -7.50
C ASN A 271 9.25 -11.85 -8.28
N PRO A 272 9.05 -12.22 -9.55
CA PRO A 272 7.93 -11.77 -10.37
C PRO A 272 6.54 -12.06 -9.77
N GLU A 273 6.37 -13.20 -9.11
CA GLU A 273 5.13 -13.61 -8.43
C GLU A 273 4.84 -12.83 -7.14
N GLU A 274 5.79 -12.01 -6.68
CA GLU A 274 5.66 -11.15 -5.51
C GLU A 274 5.29 -9.70 -5.88
N ALA A 275 4.82 -9.49 -7.10
CA ALA A 275 4.45 -8.17 -7.61
C ALA A 275 3.20 -7.61 -6.92
N GLY A 276 3.26 -6.37 -6.48
CA GLY A 276 2.18 -5.66 -5.79
C GLY A 276 1.17 -4.96 -6.71
N SER A 277 1.24 -5.14 -8.04
CA SER A 277 0.35 -4.50 -9.01
C SER A 277 0.14 -5.35 -10.27
N MET A 278 -1.00 -5.15 -10.96
CA MET A 278 -1.24 -5.76 -12.29
C MET A 278 -0.27 -5.23 -13.35
N LEU A 279 0.15 -3.98 -13.23
CA LEU A 279 1.16 -3.38 -14.12
C LEU A 279 2.44 -4.21 -14.16
N GLU A 280 2.85 -4.76 -13.03
CA GLU A 280 4.03 -5.63 -12.94
C GLU A 280 3.71 -7.04 -13.41
N LEU A 281 2.65 -7.67 -12.88
CA LEU A 281 2.23 -9.05 -13.21
C LEU A 281 1.99 -9.22 -14.71
N SER A 282 1.36 -8.24 -15.35
CA SER A 282 1.04 -8.29 -16.80
C SER A 282 2.12 -7.68 -17.68
N ASN A 283 3.29 -7.36 -17.13
CA ASN A 283 4.37 -6.66 -17.86
C ASN A 283 3.85 -5.46 -18.68
N ALA A 284 3.15 -4.53 -17.99
CA ALA A 284 2.46 -3.36 -18.54
C ALA A 284 1.39 -3.70 -19.61
N GLY A 285 0.76 -4.88 -19.49
CA GLY A 285 -0.30 -5.35 -20.37
C GLY A 285 0.19 -6.13 -21.60
N SER A 286 1.47 -6.45 -21.69
CA SER A 286 2.02 -7.26 -22.79
C SER A 286 1.89 -8.77 -22.55
N GLU A 287 1.75 -9.20 -21.30
CA GLU A 287 1.68 -10.59 -20.87
C GLU A 287 0.43 -10.78 -19.99
N PRO A 288 -0.70 -11.27 -20.56
CA PRO A 288 -1.90 -11.46 -19.79
C PRO A 288 -1.74 -12.48 -18.66
N VAL A 289 -2.30 -12.17 -17.49
CA VAL A 289 -2.40 -13.08 -16.34
C VAL A 289 -3.59 -14.03 -16.57
N SER A 290 -3.32 -15.34 -16.68
CA SER A 290 -4.36 -16.36 -16.85
C SER A 290 -4.99 -16.70 -15.49
N LEU A 291 -6.33 -16.73 -15.45
CA LEU A 291 -7.11 -17.07 -14.25
C LEU A 291 -7.65 -18.52 -14.36
N PRO A 292 -7.89 -19.20 -13.23
CA PRO A 292 -8.32 -20.61 -13.23
C PRO A 292 -9.63 -20.89 -13.96
N ASN A 293 -10.52 -19.90 -14.12
CA ASN A 293 -11.76 -19.99 -14.85
C ASN A 293 -11.63 -19.78 -16.37
N GLY A 294 -10.39 -19.64 -16.88
CA GLY A 294 -10.07 -19.41 -18.28
C GLY A 294 -10.20 -17.96 -18.75
N GLU A 295 -10.46 -17.01 -17.84
CA GLU A 295 -10.34 -15.59 -18.14
C GLU A 295 -8.86 -15.14 -18.09
N GLU A 296 -8.58 -14.02 -18.72
CA GLU A 296 -7.27 -13.38 -18.68
C GLU A 296 -7.41 -11.92 -18.26
N ARG A 297 -6.41 -11.39 -17.58
CA ARG A 297 -6.34 -9.96 -17.22
C ARG A 297 -4.97 -9.37 -17.55
N THR A 298 -5.00 -8.25 -18.25
CA THR A 298 -3.83 -7.34 -18.35
C THR A 298 -3.94 -6.19 -17.37
N PHE A 299 -5.15 -5.69 -17.18
CA PHE A 299 -5.60 -4.71 -16.19
C PHE A 299 -6.98 -5.11 -15.70
N LEU A 300 -7.48 -4.41 -14.68
CA LEU A 300 -8.77 -4.71 -14.07
C LEU A 300 -9.95 -4.32 -14.96
N GLU A 301 -10.97 -5.16 -14.97
CA GLU A 301 -12.22 -4.97 -15.70
C GLU A 301 -13.37 -4.56 -14.76
N ASP A 302 -14.45 -4.03 -15.33
CA ASP A 302 -15.66 -3.75 -14.57
C ASP A 302 -16.26 -5.06 -14.01
N GLY A 303 -16.67 -5.03 -12.75
CA GLY A 303 -17.13 -6.21 -12.03
C GLY A 303 -16.05 -7.00 -11.32
N ASP A 304 -14.76 -6.74 -11.56
CA ASP A 304 -13.67 -7.34 -10.78
C ASP A 304 -13.70 -6.82 -9.34
N ASN A 305 -13.48 -7.71 -8.38
CA ASN A 305 -13.28 -7.41 -6.97
C ASN A 305 -11.83 -7.77 -6.60
N VAL A 306 -11.05 -6.79 -6.19
CA VAL A 306 -9.69 -6.99 -5.68
C VAL A 306 -9.76 -7.14 -4.18
N ILE A 307 -9.13 -8.20 -3.67
CA ILE A 307 -9.09 -8.50 -2.24
C ILE A 307 -7.64 -8.53 -1.80
N MET A 308 -7.30 -7.76 -0.77
CA MET A 308 -5.98 -7.74 -0.17
C MET A 308 -6.07 -8.16 1.29
N THR A 309 -5.08 -8.90 1.74
CA THR A 309 -4.96 -9.32 3.14
C THR A 309 -3.50 -9.32 3.56
N GLY A 310 -3.29 -9.28 4.88
CA GLY A 310 -1.95 -9.41 5.46
C GLY A 310 -1.99 -10.12 6.79
N TRP A 311 -0.88 -10.72 7.16
CA TRP A 311 -0.72 -11.38 8.45
C TRP A 311 0.74 -11.41 8.89
N CYS A 312 0.91 -11.43 10.21
CA CYS A 312 2.16 -11.75 10.85
C CYS A 312 2.09 -13.14 11.46
N GLU A 313 3.14 -13.93 11.30
CA GLU A 313 3.24 -15.28 11.85
C GLU A 313 4.69 -15.59 12.24
N LYS A 314 4.87 -16.02 13.49
CA LYS A 314 6.18 -16.38 14.02
C LYS A 314 6.01 -17.39 15.14
N GLU A 315 6.94 -18.36 15.23
CA GLU A 315 6.97 -19.31 16.33
C GLU A 315 7.05 -18.60 17.69
N GLY A 316 6.22 -19.01 18.63
CA GLY A 316 6.15 -18.44 19.98
C GLY A 316 5.38 -17.13 20.10
N ALA A 317 4.81 -16.62 19.00
CA ALA A 317 3.95 -15.43 19.00
C ALA A 317 2.55 -15.75 18.45
N ALA A 318 1.54 -14.96 18.83
CA ALA A 318 0.18 -15.13 18.32
C ALA A 318 0.09 -14.62 16.87
N ARG A 319 -0.49 -15.41 15.96
CA ARG A 319 -0.76 -14.92 14.60
C ARG A 319 -1.67 -13.69 14.64
N ILE A 320 -1.29 -12.64 13.91
CA ILE A 320 -2.06 -11.40 13.77
C ILE A 320 -2.51 -11.27 12.33
N GLY A 321 -3.82 -11.04 12.10
CA GLY A 321 -4.37 -10.67 10.80
C GLY A 321 -4.70 -9.18 10.76
N PHE A 322 -4.65 -8.60 9.56
CA PHE A 322 -4.95 -7.18 9.31
C PHE A 322 -6.37 -6.97 8.72
N GLY A 323 -7.21 -8.01 8.72
CA GLY A 323 -8.50 -7.97 8.04
C GLY A 323 -8.35 -8.01 6.52
N LEU A 324 -9.41 -7.55 5.85
CA LEU A 324 -9.46 -7.51 4.38
C LEU A 324 -9.58 -6.06 3.90
N VAL A 325 -8.99 -5.80 2.75
CA VAL A 325 -9.30 -4.66 1.90
C VAL A 325 -9.92 -5.22 0.64
N GLU A 326 -11.15 -4.84 0.35
CA GLU A 326 -11.83 -5.25 -0.88
C GLU A 326 -12.69 -4.12 -1.42
N ALA A 327 -12.77 -4.04 -2.73
CA ALA A 327 -13.71 -3.18 -3.43
C ALA A 327 -13.90 -3.68 -4.86
N LYS A 328 -15.14 -3.55 -5.33
CA LYS A 328 -15.53 -3.91 -6.68
C LYS A 328 -15.53 -2.69 -7.59
N ILE A 329 -15.07 -2.89 -8.80
CA ILE A 329 -15.05 -1.88 -9.84
C ILE A 329 -16.41 -1.84 -10.53
N LEU A 330 -17.08 -0.68 -10.44
CA LEU A 330 -18.31 -0.41 -11.13
C LEU A 330 -18.05 0.24 -12.49
N PRO A 331 -18.92 0.05 -13.50
CA PRO A 331 -18.79 0.73 -14.79
C PRO A 331 -18.70 2.24 -14.65
N ALA A 332 -17.97 2.88 -15.57
CA ALA A 332 -17.95 4.34 -15.67
C ALA A 332 -19.33 4.88 -16.10
N GLU A 333 -19.75 5.98 -15.50
CA GLU A 333 -20.96 6.72 -15.91
C GLU A 333 -20.76 7.60 -17.14
#